data_e2367ba486fee279f0efad6967782641
#
_entry.id   e2367ba486fee279f0efad6967782641
#
_cell.length_a   1.000
_cell.length_b   1.000
_cell.length_c   1.000
_cell.angle_alpha   90.00
_cell.angle_beta   90.00
_cell.angle_gamma   90.00
#
_symmetry.space_group_name_H-M   'P 1'
#
loop_
_entity.id
_entity.type
_entity.pdbx_description
1 polymer ?
#
loop_
_entity_poly.entity_id
_entity_poly.type
_entity_poly.pdbx_seq_one_letter_code
_entity_poly.pdbx_strand_id
1 'polypeptide(L)'
;MSPAPGPERTLRAVDGALLAWHVRREPGVPAGAAPVLLLHGLASNATRFAEFVEHSTLAPDHALIRADLRGHGAALTRGRTGLKVWCDDLAALLQAEGGVPAIVVGHSLGAQVALHFARRHPRQVRAVALIDPVFRRALHGRWRLRAASAPLLALAAAGVRGLNALGLHRGALPPLDLRAMDALAREALRTSPEAEQAFIEQYSSTRADLRHVPLTVYLEDLVAMFSHAPLPRTLHVPVLALLSTGATFADPAAMRAALDGPNVQVQGIECHHWPLTERPVEVRTAIETWVRGLPR
;
A
#
# COMPACT_ATOMS: atom_id res chain seq x y z
N MET A 1 -6.09 1.10 27.40
CA MET A 1 -5.24 2.16 26.77
C MET A 1 -4.69 1.59 25.48
N SER A 2 -5.07 2.14 24.33
CA SER A 2 -4.47 1.73 23.05
C SER A 2 -2.99 2.07 23.04
N PRO A 3 -2.08 1.16 22.63
CA PRO A 3 -0.68 1.49 22.49
C PRO A 3 -0.54 2.66 21.51
N ALA A 4 0.23 3.67 21.90
CA ALA A 4 0.51 4.81 21.03
C ALA A 4 1.08 4.33 19.69
N PRO A 5 0.75 4.99 18.57
CA PRO A 5 1.44 4.72 17.32
C PRO A 5 2.94 4.85 17.56
N GLY A 6 3.73 3.86 17.09
CA GLY A 6 5.18 3.90 17.27
C GLY A 6 5.77 5.22 16.76
N PRO A 7 6.96 5.63 17.26
CA PRO A 7 7.56 6.92 16.92
C PRO A 7 7.74 7.06 15.41
N GLU A 8 7.46 8.26 14.89
CA GLU A 8 7.80 8.63 13.53
C GLU A 8 9.32 8.68 13.38
N ARG A 9 9.82 8.08 12.32
CA ARG A 9 11.23 8.14 11.90
C ARG A 9 11.35 8.76 10.55
N THR A 10 12.43 9.48 10.32
CA THR A 10 12.69 10.14 9.05
C THR A 10 14.13 9.91 8.59
N LEU A 11 14.32 9.88 7.26
CA LEU A 11 15.61 9.80 6.60
C LEU A 11 15.58 10.71 5.36
N ARG A 12 16.68 11.33 5.02
CA ARG A 12 16.83 11.96 3.70
C ARG A 12 17.37 10.96 2.70
N ALA A 13 16.65 10.77 1.61
CA ALA A 13 17.11 10.02 0.45
C ALA A 13 18.28 10.72 -0.23
N VAL A 14 18.97 10.01 -1.13
CA VAL A 14 20.15 10.53 -1.86
C VAL A 14 19.83 11.82 -2.64
N ASP A 15 18.60 11.96 -3.15
CA ASP A 15 18.11 13.14 -3.84
C ASP A 15 17.58 14.26 -2.92
N GLY A 16 17.76 14.11 -1.59
CA GLY A 16 17.34 15.07 -0.57
C GLY A 16 15.87 14.96 -0.16
N ALA A 17 15.07 14.11 -0.80
CA ALA A 17 13.67 13.92 -0.41
C ALA A 17 13.54 13.30 1.00
N LEU A 18 12.50 13.70 1.71
CA LEU A 18 12.20 13.15 3.02
C LEU A 18 11.49 11.80 2.87
N LEU A 19 12.02 10.78 3.54
CA LEU A 19 11.35 9.50 3.78
C LEU A 19 10.80 9.53 5.19
N ALA A 20 9.59 8.96 5.39
CA ALA A 20 8.97 8.92 6.70
C ALA A 20 8.30 7.56 6.93
N TRP A 21 8.42 7.04 8.13
CA TRP A 21 7.78 5.79 8.54
C TRP A 21 7.60 5.75 10.06
N HIS A 22 6.71 4.86 10.52
CA HIS A 22 6.49 4.58 11.93
C HIS A 22 6.90 3.16 12.25
N VAL A 23 7.53 2.95 13.40
CA VAL A 23 7.96 1.62 13.86
C VAL A 23 7.31 1.30 15.20
N ARG A 24 6.64 0.16 15.27
CA ARG A 24 6.30 -0.50 16.54
C ARG A 24 7.23 -1.69 16.69
N ARG A 25 8.08 -1.65 17.71
CA ARG A 25 8.99 -2.74 18.10
C ARG A 25 8.85 -2.96 19.59
N GLU A 26 8.38 -4.13 19.96
CA GLU A 26 8.29 -4.50 21.38
C GLU A 26 9.66 -4.85 21.94
N PRO A 27 9.88 -4.63 23.27
CA PRO A 27 11.07 -5.12 23.95
C PRO A 27 11.20 -6.65 23.80
N GLY A 28 12.38 -7.12 23.39
CA GLY A 28 12.62 -8.56 23.22
C GLY A 28 12.48 -9.09 21.79
N VAL A 29 12.01 -8.30 20.83
CA VAL A 29 12.04 -8.71 19.41
C VAL A 29 13.47 -9.02 18.99
N PRO A 30 13.76 -10.25 18.50
CA PRO A 30 15.12 -10.65 18.12
C PRO A 30 15.72 -9.72 17.06
N ALA A 31 17.00 -9.39 17.17
CA ALA A 31 17.67 -8.50 16.23
C ALA A 31 17.65 -9.00 14.77
N GLY A 32 17.61 -10.31 14.56
CA GLY A 32 17.53 -10.95 13.23
C GLY A 32 16.11 -11.26 12.76
N ALA A 33 15.09 -10.90 13.55
CA ALA A 33 13.70 -11.13 13.15
C ALA A 33 13.32 -10.28 11.96
N ALA A 34 12.69 -10.89 10.93
CA ALA A 34 12.23 -10.20 9.74
C ALA A 34 11.19 -9.13 10.13
N PRO A 35 11.39 -7.85 9.79
CA PRO A 35 10.36 -6.84 10.03
C PRO A 35 9.17 -7.05 9.08
N VAL A 36 7.97 -6.64 9.50
CA VAL A 36 6.78 -6.56 8.64
C VAL A 36 6.64 -5.13 8.13
N LEU A 37 6.87 -4.93 6.84
CA LEU A 37 6.78 -3.64 6.16
C LEU A 37 5.42 -3.48 5.51
N LEU A 38 4.66 -2.45 5.90
CA LEU A 38 3.28 -2.20 5.53
C LEU A 38 3.20 -1.01 4.57
N LEU A 39 2.66 -1.23 3.36
CA LEU A 39 2.60 -0.27 2.26
C LEU A 39 1.16 0.05 1.89
N HIS A 40 0.79 1.32 2.02
CA HIS A 40 -0.54 1.83 1.72
C HIS A 40 -0.85 1.92 0.22
N GLY A 41 -2.12 2.16 -0.11
CA GLY A 41 -2.62 2.32 -1.47
C GLY A 41 -2.54 3.73 -2.03
N LEU A 42 -3.18 3.94 -3.19
CA LEU A 42 -3.32 5.22 -3.87
C LEU A 42 -3.95 6.26 -2.95
N ALA A 43 -3.44 7.49 -2.97
CA ALA A 43 -3.92 8.64 -2.21
C ALA A 43 -4.12 8.37 -0.70
N SER A 44 -3.34 7.46 -0.14
CA SER A 44 -3.40 6.98 1.24
C SER A 44 -2.12 7.37 2.01
N ASN A 45 -1.92 6.83 3.21
CA ASN A 45 -0.72 7.04 4.02
C ASN A 45 -0.56 5.94 5.08
N ALA A 46 0.47 6.03 5.92
CA ALA A 46 0.79 5.05 6.96
C ALA A 46 -0.35 4.81 7.96
N THR A 47 -1.32 5.74 8.12
CA THR A 47 -2.46 5.56 9.03
C THR A 47 -3.43 4.47 8.58
N ARG A 48 -3.40 4.07 7.30
CA ARG A 48 -4.17 2.93 6.76
C ARG A 48 -3.93 1.63 7.52
N PHE A 49 -2.72 1.41 7.99
CA PHE A 49 -2.34 0.23 8.75
C PHE A 49 -2.29 0.47 10.27
N ALA A 50 -2.81 1.60 10.77
CA ALA A 50 -2.73 1.92 12.18
C ALA A 50 -3.44 0.86 13.04
N GLU A 51 -4.67 0.47 12.68
CA GLU A 51 -5.45 -0.55 13.37
C GLU A 51 -4.80 -1.94 13.28
N PHE A 52 -4.24 -2.29 12.11
CA PHE A 52 -3.48 -3.54 11.97
C PHE A 52 -2.33 -3.59 12.98
N VAL A 53 -1.50 -2.54 13.05
CA VAL A 53 -0.34 -2.48 13.94
C VAL A 53 -0.77 -2.47 15.41
N GLU A 54 -1.85 -1.73 15.74
CA GLU A 54 -2.37 -1.62 17.10
C GLU A 54 -2.79 -2.98 17.67
N HIS A 55 -3.47 -3.79 16.86
CA HIS A 55 -4.05 -5.07 17.29
C HIS A 55 -3.26 -6.29 16.85
N SER A 56 -2.10 -6.10 16.20
CA SER A 56 -1.32 -7.22 15.68
C SER A 56 -0.67 -8.03 16.77
N THR A 57 -0.88 -9.34 16.67
CA THR A 57 -0.23 -10.35 17.52
C THR A 57 1.15 -10.75 17.01
N LEU A 58 1.65 -10.14 15.93
CA LEU A 58 3.02 -10.31 15.44
C LEU A 58 4.02 -9.40 16.16
N ALA A 59 3.57 -8.37 16.87
CA ALA A 59 4.44 -7.38 17.51
C ALA A 59 5.49 -7.96 18.47
N PRO A 60 5.23 -9.06 19.22
CA PRO A 60 6.25 -9.70 20.08
C PRO A 60 7.41 -10.32 19.29
N ASP A 61 7.18 -10.74 18.05
CA ASP A 61 8.15 -11.49 17.25
C ASP A 61 8.76 -10.67 16.11
N HIS A 62 8.09 -9.56 15.70
CA HIS A 62 8.43 -8.77 14.51
C HIS A 62 8.32 -7.27 14.79
N ALA A 63 9.26 -6.49 14.28
CA ALA A 63 9.06 -5.05 14.16
C ALA A 63 8.01 -4.78 13.08
N LEU A 64 6.99 -3.97 13.40
CA LEU A 64 5.94 -3.56 12.46
C LEU A 64 6.25 -2.15 11.95
N ILE A 65 6.47 -2.01 10.65
CA ILE A 65 6.92 -0.76 10.01
C ILE A 65 5.82 -0.30 9.05
N ARG A 66 5.26 0.90 9.28
CA ARG A 66 4.31 1.54 8.36
C ARG A 66 5.04 2.66 7.64
N ALA A 67 5.22 2.53 6.33
CA ALA A 67 5.89 3.54 5.53
C ALA A 67 4.87 4.49 4.87
N ASP A 68 5.18 5.79 4.86
CA ASP A 68 4.60 6.72 3.91
C ASP A 68 5.37 6.63 2.60
N LEU A 69 4.72 6.22 1.52
CA LEU A 69 5.33 6.26 0.20
C LEU A 69 5.64 7.71 -0.17
N ARG A 70 6.82 7.97 -0.75
CA ARG A 70 7.22 9.33 -1.15
C ARG A 70 6.09 10.02 -1.93
N GLY A 71 5.73 11.22 -1.50
CA GLY A 71 4.59 11.99 -2.01
C GLY A 71 3.35 11.95 -1.12
N HIS A 72 3.32 11.09 -0.10
CA HIS A 72 2.18 10.89 0.79
C HIS A 72 2.53 11.19 2.25
N GLY A 73 1.52 11.47 3.05
CA GLY A 73 1.65 11.64 4.50
C GLY A 73 2.79 12.56 4.91
N ALA A 74 3.66 12.09 5.81
CA ALA A 74 4.83 12.83 6.26
C ALA A 74 5.99 12.86 5.23
N ALA A 75 5.96 11.97 4.21
CA ALA A 75 6.93 11.95 3.11
C ALA A 75 6.48 12.83 1.91
N LEU A 76 5.68 13.87 2.16
CA LEU A 76 5.11 14.72 1.13
C LEU A 76 6.19 15.35 0.25
N THR A 77 6.01 15.26 -1.06
CA THR A 77 6.84 15.93 -2.08
C THR A 77 6.01 16.33 -3.28
N ARG A 78 6.50 17.28 -4.05
CA ARG A 78 5.99 17.64 -5.38
C ARG A 78 6.99 17.29 -6.50
N GLY A 79 8.07 16.61 -6.10
CA GLY A 79 9.12 16.12 -6.98
C GLY A 79 8.76 14.78 -7.65
N ARG A 80 9.78 14.02 -7.99
CA ARG A 80 9.62 12.70 -8.62
C ARG A 80 9.15 11.66 -7.61
N THR A 81 8.16 10.86 -8.02
CA THR A 81 7.69 9.65 -7.32
C THR A 81 7.62 8.48 -8.31
N GLY A 82 6.90 7.42 -7.97
CA GLY A 82 6.67 6.26 -8.84
C GLY A 82 7.47 5.03 -8.45
N LEU A 83 7.17 3.90 -9.10
CA LEU A 83 7.59 2.56 -8.68
C LEU A 83 9.09 2.41 -8.41
N LYS A 84 9.94 2.95 -9.31
CA LYS A 84 11.39 2.86 -9.13
C LYS A 84 11.84 3.63 -7.88
N VAL A 85 11.35 4.85 -7.72
CA VAL A 85 11.70 5.74 -6.61
C VAL A 85 11.26 5.12 -5.29
N TRP A 86 10.00 4.66 -5.20
CA TRP A 86 9.50 4.00 -3.99
C TRP A 86 10.27 2.74 -3.64
N CYS A 87 10.66 1.92 -4.62
CA CYS A 87 11.49 0.74 -4.35
C CYS A 87 12.86 1.12 -3.78
N ASP A 88 13.51 2.14 -4.33
CA ASP A 88 14.81 2.60 -3.87
C ASP A 88 14.71 3.23 -2.45
N ASP A 89 13.62 3.96 -2.17
CA ASP A 89 13.31 4.50 -0.84
C ASP A 89 13.09 3.41 0.21
N LEU A 90 12.31 2.38 -0.12
CA LEU A 90 12.06 1.24 0.77
C LEU A 90 13.34 0.46 1.06
N ALA A 91 14.22 0.34 0.07
CA ALA A 91 15.53 -0.27 0.27
C ALA A 91 16.37 0.52 1.27
N ALA A 92 16.39 1.85 1.16
CA ALA A 92 17.09 2.73 2.09
C ALA A 92 16.47 2.69 3.50
N LEU A 93 15.14 2.69 3.59
CA LEU A 93 14.40 2.54 4.86
C LEU A 93 14.78 1.24 5.56
N LEU A 94 14.73 0.10 4.87
CA LEU A 94 15.06 -1.20 5.47
C LEU A 94 16.53 -1.27 5.90
N GLN A 95 17.45 -0.64 5.17
CA GLN A 95 18.85 -0.52 5.60
C GLN A 95 18.97 0.29 6.90
N ALA A 96 18.24 1.38 7.04
CA ALA A 96 18.19 2.18 8.27
C ALA A 96 17.57 1.41 9.46
N GLU A 97 16.71 0.43 9.19
CA GLU A 97 16.10 -0.45 10.21
C GLU A 97 16.89 -1.74 10.47
N GLY A 98 18.12 -1.84 9.98
CA GLY A 98 19.04 -2.96 10.28
C GLY A 98 19.27 -3.92 9.11
N GLY A 99 18.68 -3.68 7.93
CA GLY A 99 18.97 -4.44 6.71
C GLY A 99 18.46 -5.89 6.67
N VAL A 100 17.65 -6.31 7.65
CA VAL A 100 17.06 -7.66 7.67
C VAL A 100 15.99 -7.77 6.59
N PRO A 101 15.96 -8.88 5.79
CA PRO A 101 14.92 -9.08 4.79
C PRO A 101 13.51 -9.04 5.37
N ALA A 102 12.64 -8.19 4.81
CA ALA A 102 11.31 -7.91 5.33
C ALA A 102 10.24 -8.85 4.77
N ILE A 103 9.17 -9.06 5.55
CA ILE A 103 7.86 -9.50 5.05
C ILE A 103 7.13 -8.24 4.60
N VAL A 104 6.87 -8.12 3.29
CA VAL A 104 6.28 -6.91 2.71
C VAL A 104 4.80 -7.12 2.50
N VAL A 105 3.98 -6.28 3.14
CA VAL A 105 2.51 -6.30 3.02
C VAL A 105 2.08 -5.05 2.28
N GLY A 106 1.37 -5.18 1.18
CA GLY A 106 0.92 -4.03 0.40
C GLY A 106 -0.57 -4.09 0.05
N HIS A 107 -1.27 -2.96 0.16
CA HIS A 107 -2.66 -2.81 -0.24
C HIS A 107 -2.76 -2.06 -1.58
N SER A 108 -3.52 -2.59 -2.54
CA SER A 108 -3.82 -1.94 -3.82
C SER A 108 -2.54 -1.46 -4.55
N LEU A 109 -2.30 -0.14 -4.68
CA LEU A 109 -1.04 0.41 -5.19
C LEU A 109 0.17 -0.10 -4.38
N GLY A 110 0.06 -0.20 -3.07
CA GLY A 110 1.13 -0.76 -2.22
C GLY A 110 1.45 -2.22 -2.56
N ALA A 111 0.48 -2.99 -3.04
CA ALA A 111 0.72 -4.34 -3.55
C ALA A 111 1.54 -4.33 -4.86
N GLN A 112 1.30 -3.36 -5.75
CA GLN A 112 2.14 -3.12 -6.94
C GLN A 112 3.58 -2.80 -6.53
N VAL A 113 3.74 -1.87 -5.57
CA VAL A 113 5.05 -1.49 -5.05
C VAL A 113 5.76 -2.70 -4.43
N ALA A 114 5.06 -3.53 -3.64
CA ALA A 114 5.61 -4.74 -3.03
C ALA A 114 6.14 -5.74 -4.06
N LEU A 115 5.39 -5.98 -5.15
CA LEU A 115 5.81 -6.86 -6.25
C LEU A 115 7.05 -6.33 -6.97
N HIS A 116 7.07 -5.03 -7.29
CA HIS A 116 8.22 -4.39 -7.92
C HIS A 116 9.43 -4.35 -6.99
N PHE A 117 9.22 -4.12 -5.70
CA PHE A 117 10.27 -4.13 -4.69
C PHE A 117 10.89 -5.53 -4.56
N ALA A 118 10.08 -6.57 -4.43
CA ALA A 118 10.57 -7.95 -4.36
C ALA A 118 11.36 -8.37 -5.59
N ARG A 119 10.96 -7.93 -6.78
CA ARG A 119 11.70 -8.20 -8.03
C ARG A 119 13.02 -7.41 -8.11
N ARG A 120 13.02 -6.13 -7.65
CA ARG A 120 14.16 -5.23 -7.78
C ARG A 120 15.20 -5.44 -6.69
N HIS A 121 14.75 -5.74 -5.47
CA HIS A 121 15.56 -5.94 -4.28
C HIS A 121 15.30 -7.31 -3.63
N PRO A 122 15.50 -8.44 -4.34
CA PRO A 122 15.09 -9.77 -3.87
C PRO A 122 15.77 -10.19 -2.57
N ARG A 123 16.98 -9.66 -2.29
CA ARG A 123 17.72 -9.96 -1.04
C ARG A 123 17.16 -9.23 0.18
N GLN A 124 16.28 -8.27 0.00
CA GLN A 124 15.64 -7.51 1.08
C GLN A 124 14.20 -7.96 1.36
N VAL A 125 13.70 -8.97 0.62
CA VAL A 125 12.33 -9.46 0.77
C VAL A 125 12.37 -10.94 1.11
N ARG A 126 11.73 -11.29 2.23
CA ARG A 126 11.55 -12.66 2.72
C ARG A 126 10.25 -13.28 2.21
N ALA A 127 9.18 -12.49 2.18
CA ALA A 127 7.85 -12.91 1.76
C ALA A 127 7.01 -11.68 1.38
N VAL A 128 5.92 -11.88 0.62
CA VAL A 128 5.04 -10.79 0.16
C VAL A 128 3.58 -11.14 0.45
N ALA A 129 2.84 -10.24 1.12
CA ALA A 129 1.39 -10.34 1.23
C ALA A 129 0.73 -9.19 0.43
N LEU A 130 -0.17 -9.54 -0.46
CA LEU A 130 -0.88 -8.65 -1.36
C LEU A 130 -2.33 -8.54 -0.88
N ILE A 131 -2.77 -7.34 -0.54
CA ILE A 131 -4.15 -7.07 -0.17
C ILE A 131 -4.80 -6.38 -1.36
N ASP A 132 -5.73 -7.07 -1.99
CA ASP A 132 -6.50 -6.65 -3.16
C ASP A 132 -5.64 -6.02 -4.26
N PRO A 133 -4.63 -6.76 -4.80
CA PRO A 133 -3.71 -6.26 -5.81
C PRO A 133 -4.45 -5.97 -7.13
N VAL A 134 -3.95 -4.99 -7.89
CA VAL A 134 -4.47 -4.65 -9.21
C VAL A 134 -3.52 -5.17 -10.28
N PHE A 135 -3.97 -6.07 -11.14
CA PHE A 135 -3.20 -6.50 -12.32
C PHE A 135 -3.80 -5.89 -13.59
N ARG A 136 -3.01 -5.13 -14.33
CA ARG A 136 -3.45 -4.48 -15.58
C ARG A 136 -4.12 -5.47 -16.54
N ARG A 137 -3.65 -6.71 -16.57
CA ARG A 137 -4.20 -7.77 -17.45
C ARG A 137 -5.62 -8.18 -17.08
N ALA A 138 -5.98 -8.03 -15.80
CA ALA A 138 -7.29 -8.39 -15.29
C ALA A 138 -8.30 -7.22 -15.36
N LEU A 139 -7.86 -6.01 -15.67
CA LEU A 139 -8.76 -4.86 -15.79
C LEU A 139 -9.73 -5.05 -16.96
N HIS A 140 -11.00 -4.75 -16.74
CA HIS A 140 -12.04 -4.80 -17.78
C HIS A 140 -12.82 -3.48 -17.87
N GLY A 141 -13.68 -3.38 -18.90
CA GLY A 141 -14.58 -2.23 -19.12
C GLY A 141 -13.83 -0.88 -19.13
N ARG A 142 -14.38 0.09 -18.41
CA ARG A 142 -13.82 1.46 -18.31
C ARG A 142 -12.41 1.50 -17.70
N TRP A 143 -12.07 0.53 -16.85
CA TRP A 143 -10.76 0.48 -16.19
C TRP A 143 -9.65 0.10 -17.16
N ARG A 144 -9.94 -0.77 -18.13
CA ARG A 144 -9.02 -1.10 -19.22
C ARG A 144 -8.73 0.11 -20.10
N LEU A 145 -9.76 0.93 -20.39
CA LEU A 145 -9.58 2.18 -21.16
C LEU A 145 -8.75 3.20 -20.36
N ARG A 146 -9.02 3.34 -19.07
CA ARG A 146 -8.20 4.19 -18.18
C ARG A 146 -6.74 3.72 -18.11
N ALA A 147 -6.51 2.42 -18.04
CA ALA A 147 -5.15 1.89 -18.07
C ALA A 147 -4.42 2.14 -19.40
N ALA A 148 -5.14 2.21 -20.50
CA ALA A 148 -4.57 2.58 -21.80
C ALA A 148 -4.12 4.06 -21.85
N SER A 149 -4.71 4.94 -21.06
CA SER A 149 -4.32 6.36 -20.98
C SER A 149 -3.06 6.61 -20.11
N ALA A 150 -2.43 5.59 -19.54
CA ALA A 150 -1.23 5.74 -18.70
C ALA A 150 -0.12 6.61 -19.32
N PRO A 151 0.20 6.54 -20.63
CA PRO A 151 1.20 7.44 -21.22
C PRO A 151 0.79 8.92 -21.16
N LEU A 152 -0.51 9.22 -21.36
CA LEU A 152 -1.03 10.58 -21.23
C LEU A 152 -1.01 11.07 -19.79
N LEU A 153 -1.31 10.20 -18.82
CA LEU A 153 -1.19 10.51 -17.40
C LEU A 153 0.26 10.81 -17.01
N ALA A 154 1.23 10.05 -17.55
CA ALA A 154 2.65 10.30 -17.32
C ALA A 154 3.11 11.65 -17.89
N LEU A 155 2.62 12.02 -19.10
CA LEU A 155 2.89 13.32 -19.69
C LEU A 155 2.27 14.45 -18.86
N ALA A 156 1.03 14.30 -18.42
CA ALA A 156 0.37 15.26 -17.55
C ALA A 156 1.12 15.42 -16.21
N ALA A 157 1.56 14.31 -15.58
CA ALA A 157 2.37 14.36 -14.37
C ALA A 157 3.68 15.13 -14.58
N ALA A 158 4.35 14.92 -15.71
CA ALA A 158 5.56 15.65 -16.06
C ALA A 158 5.30 17.17 -16.23
N GLY A 159 4.21 17.54 -16.91
CA GLY A 159 3.80 18.93 -17.07
C GLY A 159 3.48 19.61 -15.74
N VAL A 160 2.67 18.97 -14.90
CA VAL A 160 2.34 19.50 -13.56
C VAL A 160 3.59 19.60 -12.68
N ARG A 161 4.53 18.68 -12.78
CA ARG A 161 5.82 18.76 -12.07
C ARG A 161 6.65 19.96 -12.53
N GLY A 162 6.64 20.26 -13.82
CA GLY A 162 7.25 21.48 -14.36
C GLY A 162 6.62 22.75 -13.78
N LEU A 163 5.29 22.82 -13.69
CA LEU A 163 4.57 23.92 -13.03
C LEU A 163 4.91 24.03 -11.56
N ASN A 164 4.99 22.91 -10.85
CA ASN A 164 5.39 22.88 -9.44
C ASN A 164 6.80 23.45 -9.22
N ALA A 165 7.75 23.16 -10.13
CA ALA A 165 9.10 23.68 -10.06
C ALA A 165 9.16 25.21 -10.24
N LEU A 166 8.15 25.80 -10.90
CA LEU A 166 7.95 27.25 -11.04
C LEU A 166 7.17 27.85 -9.86
N GLY A 167 6.88 27.09 -8.80
CA GLY A 167 6.10 27.53 -7.65
C GLY A 167 4.57 27.54 -7.87
N LEU A 168 4.11 27.10 -9.04
CA LEU A 168 2.67 27.05 -9.38
C LEU A 168 2.04 25.76 -8.84
N HIS A 169 1.75 25.74 -7.55
CA HIS A 169 1.12 24.61 -6.89
C HIS A 169 0.26 25.06 -5.70
N ARG A 170 -0.65 24.19 -5.30
CA ARG A 170 -1.44 24.38 -4.08
C ARG A 170 -0.51 24.37 -2.85
N GLY A 171 -0.70 25.30 -1.94
CA GLY A 171 0.13 25.45 -0.75
C GLY A 171 0.02 24.26 0.22
N ALA A 172 -0.71 24.43 1.30
CA ALA A 172 -0.93 23.37 2.29
C ALA A 172 -1.93 22.31 1.80
N LEU A 173 -1.66 21.08 2.16
CA LEU A 173 -2.58 19.96 2.04
C LEU A 173 -2.97 19.51 3.46
N PRO A 174 -4.28 19.40 3.78
CA PRO A 174 -4.69 18.96 5.09
C PRO A 174 -4.22 17.52 5.36
N PRO A 175 -3.88 17.18 6.61
CA PRO A 175 -3.54 15.82 6.96
C PRO A 175 -4.73 14.88 6.73
N LEU A 176 -4.44 13.60 6.49
CA LEU A 176 -5.42 12.53 6.32
C LEU A 176 -5.22 11.51 7.43
N ASP A 177 -6.24 11.33 8.27
CA ASP A 177 -6.30 10.26 9.27
C ASP A 177 -7.28 9.17 8.81
N LEU A 178 -6.75 8.15 8.17
CA LEU A 178 -7.54 7.03 7.67
C LEU A 178 -8.03 6.10 8.79
N ARG A 179 -7.34 6.05 9.94
CA ARG A 179 -7.80 5.27 11.09
C ARG A 179 -9.14 5.79 11.60
N ALA A 180 -9.25 7.10 11.78
CA ALA A 180 -10.48 7.74 12.23
C ALA A 180 -11.59 7.60 11.18
N MET A 181 -11.27 7.82 9.90
CA MET A 181 -12.22 7.64 8.80
C MET A 181 -12.74 6.19 8.70
N ASP A 182 -11.86 5.20 8.81
CA ASP A 182 -12.22 3.79 8.73
C ASP A 182 -13.13 3.36 9.89
N ALA A 183 -12.90 3.88 11.09
CA ALA A 183 -13.75 3.62 12.25
C ALA A 183 -15.17 4.16 12.04
N LEU A 184 -15.30 5.39 11.55
CA LEU A 184 -16.60 6.00 11.22
C LEU A 184 -17.30 5.26 10.07
N ALA A 185 -16.57 4.89 9.03
CA ALA A 185 -17.12 4.15 7.90
C ALA A 185 -17.68 2.78 8.32
N ARG A 186 -16.96 2.03 9.16
CA ARG A 186 -17.45 0.74 9.68
C ARG A 186 -18.70 0.89 10.52
N GLU A 187 -18.80 1.91 11.33
CA GLU A 187 -20.01 2.17 12.12
C GLU A 187 -21.19 2.48 11.21
N ALA A 188 -21.00 3.33 10.20
CA ALA A 188 -22.05 3.63 9.22
C ALA A 188 -22.52 2.37 8.46
N LEU A 189 -21.59 1.53 7.99
CA LEU A 189 -21.91 0.28 7.26
C LEU A 189 -22.72 -0.73 8.10
N ARG A 190 -22.67 -0.64 9.44
CA ARG A 190 -23.50 -1.48 10.33
C ARG A 190 -24.94 -1.00 10.49
N THR A 191 -25.18 0.29 10.23
CA THR A 191 -26.42 0.96 10.60
C THR A 191 -27.38 1.17 9.44
N SER A 192 -26.91 1.17 8.20
CA SER A 192 -27.75 1.48 7.04
C SER A 192 -27.20 0.87 5.74
N PRO A 193 -28.04 0.25 4.90
CA PRO A 193 -27.67 -0.17 3.54
C PRO A 193 -27.27 1.02 2.64
N GLU A 194 -27.87 2.19 2.85
CA GLU A 194 -27.54 3.40 2.08
C GLU A 194 -26.13 3.90 2.39
N ALA A 195 -25.61 3.59 3.58
CA ALA A 195 -24.22 3.93 3.97
C ALA A 195 -23.18 3.21 3.10
N GLU A 196 -23.50 2.04 2.54
CA GLU A 196 -22.60 1.31 1.64
C GLU A 196 -22.30 2.10 0.37
N GLN A 197 -23.34 2.65 -0.26
CA GLN A 197 -23.16 3.47 -1.46
C GLN A 197 -22.36 4.76 -1.15
N ALA A 198 -22.67 5.43 -0.05
CA ALA A 198 -21.94 6.61 0.40
C ALA A 198 -20.47 6.30 0.72
N PHE A 199 -20.19 5.14 1.32
CA PHE A 199 -18.84 4.64 1.58
C PHE A 199 -18.07 4.44 0.27
N ILE A 200 -18.64 3.72 -0.70
CA ILE A 200 -18.02 3.48 -2.01
C ILE A 200 -17.73 4.81 -2.72
N GLU A 201 -18.68 5.74 -2.72
CA GLU A 201 -18.53 7.07 -3.32
C GLU A 201 -17.42 7.88 -2.67
N GLN A 202 -17.35 7.89 -1.33
CA GLN A 202 -16.32 8.59 -0.58
C GLN A 202 -14.93 8.03 -0.85
N TYR A 203 -14.77 6.71 -0.76
CA TYR A 203 -13.48 6.04 -0.88
C TYR A 203 -12.98 5.88 -2.32
N SER A 204 -13.85 6.11 -3.33
CA SER A 204 -13.49 6.16 -4.75
C SER A 204 -13.41 7.58 -5.33
N SER A 205 -13.52 8.61 -4.48
CA SER A 205 -13.61 10.00 -4.90
C SER A 205 -12.26 10.64 -5.19
N THR A 206 -11.92 10.80 -6.47
CA THR A 206 -10.74 11.58 -6.90
C THR A 206 -10.69 12.99 -6.28
N ARG A 207 -11.85 13.63 -6.08
CA ARG A 207 -11.91 14.97 -5.47
C ARG A 207 -11.53 14.93 -3.99
N ALA A 208 -11.90 13.86 -3.28
CA ALA A 208 -11.50 13.67 -1.88
C ALA A 208 -9.99 13.41 -1.80
N ASP A 209 -9.47 12.52 -2.65
CA ASP A 209 -8.06 12.17 -2.71
C ASP A 209 -7.16 13.39 -2.94
N LEU A 210 -7.51 14.21 -3.93
CA LEU A 210 -6.76 15.41 -4.28
C LEU A 210 -6.79 16.52 -3.21
N ARG A 211 -7.53 16.37 -2.13
CA ARG A 211 -7.43 17.27 -0.97
C ARG A 211 -6.14 17.03 -0.20
N HIS A 212 -5.66 15.79 -0.15
CA HIS A 212 -4.61 15.32 0.73
C HIS A 212 -3.30 14.99 0.00
N VAL A 213 -3.35 14.81 -1.32
CA VAL A 213 -2.21 14.40 -2.15
C VAL A 213 -1.98 15.42 -3.27
N PRO A 214 -0.72 15.77 -3.62
CA PRO A 214 -0.42 16.62 -4.77
C PRO A 214 -0.90 15.98 -6.08
N LEU A 215 -1.38 16.79 -7.02
CA LEU A 215 -1.86 16.29 -8.32
C LEU A 215 -0.79 15.49 -9.08
N THR A 216 0.49 15.91 -9.03
CA THR A 216 1.60 15.14 -9.62
C THR A 216 1.68 13.75 -9.05
N VAL A 217 1.63 13.61 -7.73
CA VAL A 217 1.71 12.32 -7.03
C VAL A 217 0.52 11.45 -7.38
N TYR A 218 -0.70 12.00 -7.35
CA TYR A 218 -1.91 11.28 -7.73
C TYR A 218 -1.84 10.73 -9.17
N LEU A 219 -1.33 11.52 -10.12
CA LEU A 219 -1.14 11.08 -11.51
C LEU A 219 -0.08 9.97 -11.61
N GLU A 220 1.03 10.08 -10.88
CA GLU A 220 2.08 9.07 -10.84
C GLU A 220 1.61 7.78 -10.14
N ASP A 221 0.76 7.87 -9.12
CA ASP A 221 0.07 6.73 -8.50
C ASP A 221 -0.77 5.96 -9.53
N LEU A 222 -1.57 6.68 -10.34
CA LEU A 222 -2.37 6.06 -11.40
C LEU A 222 -1.49 5.39 -12.46
N VAL A 223 -0.40 6.04 -12.87
CA VAL A 223 0.58 5.46 -13.81
C VAL A 223 1.17 4.17 -13.24
N ALA A 224 1.56 4.18 -11.97
CA ALA A 224 2.09 3.02 -11.28
C ALA A 224 1.05 1.89 -11.16
N MET A 225 -0.17 2.21 -10.75
CA MET A 225 -1.27 1.26 -10.62
C MET A 225 -1.62 0.60 -11.96
N PHE A 226 -1.55 1.34 -13.08
CA PHE A 226 -1.81 0.84 -14.43
C PHE A 226 -0.56 0.26 -15.12
N SER A 227 0.57 0.15 -14.44
CA SER A 227 1.77 -0.48 -14.97
C SER A 227 1.64 -2.02 -15.00
N HIS A 228 2.60 -2.68 -15.67
CA HIS A 228 2.67 -4.13 -15.68
C HIS A 228 3.42 -4.61 -14.43
N ALA A 229 2.66 -5.11 -13.45
CA ALA A 229 3.27 -5.74 -12.27
C ALA A 229 4.01 -7.04 -12.63
N PRO A 230 5.12 -7.35 -11.94
CA PRO A 230 5.68 -8.68 -11.92
C PRO A 230 4.63 -9.70 -11.48
N LEU A 231 4.58 -10.85 -12.13
CA LEU A 231 3.68 -11.92 -11.71
C LEU A 231 4.21 -12.56 -10.41
N PRO A 232 3.37 -12.77 -9.39
CA PRO A 232 3.80 -13.34 -8.11
C PRO A 232 4.57 -14.67 -8.24
N ARG A 233 4.15 -15.54 -9.18
CA ARG A 233 4.84 -16.81 -9.45
C ARG A 233 6.29 -16.68 -9.94
N THR A 234 6.70 -15.48 -10.39
CA THR A 234 8.08 -15.21 -10.81
C THR A 234 8.99 -14.76 -9.68
N LEU A 235 8.43 -14.58 -8.49
CA LEU A 235 9.19 -14.26 -7.28
C LEU A 235 9.68 -15.56 -6.63
N HIS A 236 10.89 -15.52 -6.06
CA HIS A 236 11.49 -16.66 -5.36
C HIS A 236 11.13 -16.72 -3.87
N VAL A 237 10.06 -16.03 -3.46
CA VAL A 237 9.58 -15.92 -2.09
C VAL A 237 8.12 -16.33 -2.00
N PRO A 238 7.66 -16.81 -0.81
CA PRO A 238 6.24 -17.06 -0.59
C PRO A 238 5.39 -15.80 -0.80
N VAL A 239 4.22 -15.99 -1.38
CA VAL A 239 3.24 -14.91 -1.63
C VAL A 239 1.88 -15.31 -1.08
N LEU A 240 1.26 -14.43 -0.29
CA LEU A 240 -0.16 -14.45 0.06
C LEU A 240 -0.89 -13.41 -0.77
N ALA A 241 -2.04 -13.76 -1.35
CA ALA A 241 -2.94 -12.80 -2.00
C ALA A 241 -4.32 -12.87 -1.34
N LEU A 242 -4.73 -11.77 -0.72
CA LEU A 242 -6.08 -11.56 -0.19
C LEU A 242 -6.88 -10.80 -1.24
N LEU A 243 -7.97 -11.39 -1.73
CA LEU A 243 -8.80 -10.82 -2.80
C LEU A 243 -10.18 -10.44 -2.28
N SER A 244 -10.59 -9.22 -2.51
CA SER A 244 -11.99 -8.79 -2.31
C SER A 244 -12.90 -9.52 -3.27
N THR A 245 -13.97 -10.14 -2.75
CA THR A 245 -14.95 -10.88 -3.58
C THR A 245 -15.99 -9.95 -4.21
N GLY A 246 -16.23 -8.77 -3.64
CA GLY A 246 -17.15 -7.74 -4.15
C GLY A 246 -16.53 -6.73 -5.14
N ALA A 247 -15.23 -6.84 -5.44
CA ALA A 247 -14.56 -5.93 -6.36
C ALA A 247 -15.00 -6.16 -7.81
N THR A 248 -15.40 -5.07 -8.48
CA THR A 248 -16.02 -5.13 -9.82
C THR A 248 -15.15 -4.62 -10.96
N PHE A 249 -13.89 -4.22 -10.69
CA PHE A 249 -13.01 -3.61 -11.71
C PHE A 249 -12.04 -4.59 -12.36
N ALA A 250 -11.92 -5.81 -11.85
CA ALA A 250 -11.04 -6.85 -12.39
C ALA A 250 -11.81 -8.12 -12.73
N ASP A 251 -11.43 -8.77 -13.82
CA ASP A 251 -11.93 -10.09 -14.22
C ASP A 251 -11.41 -11.16 -13.25
N PRO A 252 -12.28 -11.94 -12.57
CA PRO A 252 -11.85 -12.93 -11.57
C PRO A 252 -11.01 -14.06 -12.15
N ALA A 253 -11.25 -14.47 -13.40
CA ALA A 253 -10.49 -15.53 -14.05
C ALA A 253 -9.09 -15.05 -14.40
N ALA A 254 -8.96 -13.84 -14.93
CA ALA A 254 -7.67 -13.22 -15.21
C ALA A 254 -6.88 -12.91 -13.92
N MET A 255 -7.56 -12.56 -12.81
CA MET A 255 -6.93 -12.42 -11.50
C MET A 255 -6.37 -13.75 -11.00
N ARG A 256 -7.16 -14.83 -11.06
CA ARG A 256 -6.69 -16.18 -10.69
C ARG A 256 -5.49 -16.59 -11.54
N ALA A 257 -5.54 -16.41 -12.87
CA ALA A 257 -4.42 -16.70 -13.74
C ALA A 257 -3.15 -15.89 -13.45
N ALA A 258 -3.29 -14.64 -13.00
CA ALA A 258 -2.16 -13.80 -12.59
C ALA A 258 -1.52 -14.29 -11.28
N LEU A 259 -2.31 -14.89 -10.40
CA LEU A 259 -1.91 -15.37 -9.08
C LEU A 259 -1.60 -16.88 -9.06
N ASP A 260 -1.77 -17.57 -10.19
CA ASP A 260 -1.47 -19.00 -10.29
C ASP A 260 0.04 -19.25 -10.19
N GLY A 261 0.45 -20.02 -9.17
CA GLY A 261 1.85 -20.35 -8.95
C GLY A 261 2.09 -21.16 -7.67
N PRO A 262 3.13 -22.00 -7.64
CA PRO A 262 3.41 -22.92 -6.53
C PRO A 262 3.81 -22.19 -5.23
N ASN A 263 4.27 -20.93 -5.34
CA ASN A 263 4.65 -20.09 -4.21
C ASN A 263 3.53 -19.12 -3.78
N VAL A 264 2.32 -19.22 -4.37
CA VAL A 264 1.22 -18.28 -4.14
C VAL A 264 0.07 -18.97 -3.42
N GLN A 265 -0.31 -18.44 -2.28
CA GLN A 265 -1.55 -18.77 -1.57
C GLN A 265 -2.57 -17.67 -1.82
N VAL A 266 -3.80 -18.04 -2.20
CA VAL A 266 -4.89 -17.08 -2.45
C VAL A 266 -6.02 -17.33 -1.44
N GLN A 267 -6.55 -16.24 -0.86
CA GLN A 267 -7.70 -16.26 0.04
C GLN A 267 -8.67 -15.14 -0.34
N GLY A 268 -9.98 -15.44 -0.41
CA GLY A 268 -11.05 -14.46 -0.59
C GLY A 268 -11.41 -13.77 0.70
N ILE A 269 -11.74 -12.47 0.63
CA ILE A 269 -12.32 -11.66 1.71
C ILE A 269 -13.63 -11.07 1.19
N GLU A 270 -14.73 -11.28 1.91
CA GLU A 270 -16.05 -10.79 1.50
C GLU A 270 -16.18 -9.29 1.82
N CYS A 271 -15.74 -8.45 0.91
CA CYS A 271 -15.76 -6.99 1.00
C CYS A 271 -15.58 -6.36 -0.38
N HIS A 272 -15.67 -5.03 -0.46
CA HIS A 272 -15.24 -4.24 -1.62
C HIS A 272 -13.71 -4.08 -1.68
N HIS A 273 -13.23 -3.05 -2.35
CA HIS A 273 -11.78 -2.81 -2.53
C HIS A 273 -11.04 -2.31 -1.27
N TRP A 274 -11.72 -2.19 -0.15
CA TRP A 274 -11.13 -1.66 1.09
C TRP A 274 -11.15 -2.66 2.25
N PRO A 275 -10.53 -3.86 2.09
CA PRO A 275 -10.62 -4.92 3.11
C PRO A 275 -10.05 -4.49 4.47
N LEU A 276 -9.04 -3.62 4.50
CA LEU A 276 -8.50 -3.06 5.75
C LEU A 276 -9.52 -2.17 6.50
N THR A 277 -10.47 -1.56 5.77
CA THR A 277 -11.55 -0.77 6.34
C THR A 277 -12.74 -1.64 6.73
N GLU A 278 -13.18 -2.51 5.82
CA GLU A 278 -14.43 -3.28 5.95
C GLU A 278 -14.27 -4.53 6.82
N ARG A 279 -13.14 -5.23 6.71
CA ARG A 279 -12.85 -6.52 7.37
C ARG A 279 -11.45 -6.54 8.03
N PRO A 280 -11.10 -5.55 8.88
CA PRO A 280 -9.75 -5.42 9.41
C PRO A 280 -9.29 -6.62 10.24
N VAL A 281 -10.20 -7.24 11.00
CA VAL A 281 -9.88 -8.42 11.82
C VAL A 281 -9.56 -9.62 10.94
N GLU A 282 -10.35 -9.86 9.91
CA GLU A 282 -10.17 -10.98 8.99
C GLU A 282 -8.87 -10.86 8.20
N VAL A 283 -8.59 -9.68 7.64
CA VAL A 283 -7.32 -9.37 6.95
C VAL A 283 -6.13 -9.57 7.87
N ARG A 284 -6.20 -9.05 9.10
CA ARG A 284 -5.13 -9.20 10.09
C ARG A 284 -4.90 -10.66 10.43
N THR A 285 -5.94 -11.41 10.74
CA THR A 285 -5.85 -12.83 11.12
C THR A 285 -5.26 -13.65 9.97
N ALA A 286 -5.68 -13.42 8.73
CA ALA A 286 -5.16 -14.12 7.57
C ALA A 286 -3.66 -13.89 7.38
N ILE A 287 -3.19 -12.62 7.48
CA ILE A 287 -1.79 -12.27 7.35
C ILE A 287 -0.98 -12.87 8.52
N GLU A 288 -1.44 -12.74 9.75
CA GLU A 288 -0.73 -13.24 10.93
C GLU A 288 -0.58 -14.77 10.92
N THR A 289 -1.64 -15.47 10.53
CA THR A 289 -1.60 -16.94 10.40
C THR A 289 -0.60 -17.36 9.34
N TRP A 290 -0.63 -16.69 8.18
CA TRP A 290 0.30 -16.97 7.10
C TRP A 290 1.75 -16.65 7.48
N VAL A 291 2.01 -15.51 8.14
CA VAL A 291 3.36 -15.12 8.58
C VAL A 291 3.94 -16.15 9.54
N ARG A 292 3.15 -16.66 10.50
CA ARG A 292 3.59 -17.72 11.43
C ARG A 292 3.88 -19.06 10.74
N GLY A 293 3.24 -19.32 9.59
CA GLY A 293 3.47 -20.50 8.77
C GLY A 293 4.67 -20.41 7.82
N LEU A 294 5.33 -19.24 7.73
CA LEU A 294 6.49 -19.10 6.84
C LEU A 294 7.69 -19.95 7.32
N PRO A 295 8.45 -20.56 6.41
CA PRO A 295 9.68 -21.26 6.75
C PRO A 295 10.63 -20.33 7.56
N ARG A 296 11.31 -20.86 8.55
CA ARG A 296 12.29 -20.10 9.36
C ARG A 296 13.54 -19.77 8.57
#